data_91a09229fa7a6f699b6acd078e084f40
#
_entry.id   91a09229fa7a6f699b6acd078e084f40
#
_cell.length_a   1.000
_cell.length_b   1.000
_cell.length_c   1.000
_cell.angle_alpha   90.00
_cell.angle_beta   90.00
_cell.angle_gamma   90.00
#
_symmetry.space_group_name_H-M   'P 1'
#
loop_
_entity.id
_entity.type
_entity.pdbx_description
1 polymer ?
#
loop_
_entity_poly.entity_id
_entity_poly.type
_entity_poly.pdbx_seq_one_letter_code
_entity_poly.pdbx_strand_id
1 'polypeptide(L)'
;SNMQRQAVPLVRAEAPLVGTGMEYRAAVDSGDVVVAEKAGVITEVSADLVTVAGDDGTTRTYRINKFNRSNQGNSYNQRVIVSEGDRVETGGLIADGPATDGGEMALGRNLLVAFMPWEGHNYEDAIILSQRLVQDDVLSSIHIEEHEVDARDTKLGPEEITRDIPNVSEEMLADLDERGIILDEGTSCVLSAHEAYFFG
;
A
#
# COMPACT_ATOMS: atom_id res chain seq x y z
N SER A 1 3.17 18.53 11.32
CA SER A 1 3.70 17.41 12.08
C SER A 1 2.66 16.34 12.43
N ASN A 2 1.54 16.64 13.11
CA ASN A 2 0.51 15.61 13.39
C ASN A 2 -0.15 15.07 12.13
N MET A 3 -0.43 15.92 11.15
CA MET A 3 -1.01 15.52 9.86
C MET A 3 -0.05 14.67 9.03
N GLN A 4 1.24 14.95 9.05
CA GLN A 4 2.24 14.13 8.36
C GLN A 4 2.26 12.70 8.88
N ARG A 5 2.08 12.49 10.20
CA ARG A 5 2.00 11.16 10.81
C ARG A 5 0.72 10.37 10.46
N GLN A 6 -0.29 11.04 9.89
CA GLN A 6 -1.56 10.46 9.46
C GLN A 6 -1.63 10.28 7.94
N ALA A 7 -0.55 10.61 7.22
CA ALA A 7 -0.50 10.46 5.78
C ALA A 7 -0.60 8.99 5.37
N VAL A 8 -1.41 8.74 4.35
CA VAL A 8 -1.59 7.41 3.76
C VAL A 8 -0.69 7.30 2.54
N PRO A 9 0.07 6.20 2.36
CA PRO A 9 0.84 5.96 1.15
C PRO A 9 -0.06 5.93 -0.08
N LEU A 10 0.22 6.77 -1.06
CA LEU A 10 -0.52 6.81 -2.31
C LEU A 10 0.11 5.87 -3.35
N VAL A 11 -0.69 5.41 -4.31
CA VAL A 11 -0.22 4.61 -5.46
C VAL A 11 0.84 5.38 -6.25
N ARG A 12 0.64 6.70 -6.39
CA ARG A 12 1.59 7.62 -7.04
C ARG A 12 1.81 8.82 -6.13
N ALA A 13 2.77 8.73 -5.23
CA ALA A 13 3.22 9.87 -4.45
C ALA A 13 4.03 10.85 -5.34
N GLU A 14 4.20 12.07 -4.87
CA GLU A 14 4.97 13.12 -5.55
C GLU A 14 5.78 13.89 -4.52
N ALA A 15 7.06 14.10 -4.82
CA ALA A 15 7.93 14.88 -3.95
C ALA A 15 7.40 16.31 -3.78
N PRO A 16 7.47 16.89 -2.57
CA PRO A 16 6.96 18.23 -2.31
C PRO A 16 7.76 19.28 -3.09
N LEU A 17 7.06 20.23 -3.71
CA LEU A 17 7.71 21.37 -4.40
C LEU A 17 8.46 22.30 -3.43
N VAL A 18 8.00 22.35 -2.19
CA VAL A 18 8.64 23.11 -1.13
C VAL A 18 8.91 22.16 0.04
N GLY A 19 10.18 21.94 0.31
CA GLY A 19 10.63 21.02 1.35
C GLY A 19 11.37 21.73 2.48
N THR A 20 11.75 20.95 3.48
CA THR A 20 12.53 21.38 4.64
C THR A 20 14.02 21.02 4.53
N GLY A 21 14.37 20.16 3.56
CA GLY A 21 15.69 19.55 3.38
C GLY A 21 15.90 18.28 4.21
N MET A 22 14.88 17.83 4.96
CA MET A 22 14.91 16.58 5.73
C MET A 22 14.32 15.38 4.97
N GLU A 23 13.65 15.62 3.86
CA GLU A 23 12.86 14.64 3.12
C GLU A 23 13.71 13.44 2.65
N TYR A 24 14.84 13.71 2.03
CA TYR A 24 15.78 12.67 1.58
C TYR A 24 16.32 11.86 2.77
N ARG A 25 16.78 12.55 3.80
CA ARG A 25 17.36 11.89 4.96
C ARG A 25 16.31 11.05 5.71
N ALA A 26 15.10 11.56 5.86
CA ALA A 26 14.01 10.82 6.48
C ALA A 26 13.67 9.55 5.70
N ALA A 27 13.64 9.61 4.36
CA ALA A 27 13.37 8.45 3.51
C ALA A 27 14.47 7.39 3.59
N VAL A 28 15.73 7.79 3.56
CA VAL A 28 16.87 6.87 3.62
C VAL A 28 17.06 6.28 5.03
N ASP A 29 17.02 7.11 6.07
CA ASP A 29 17.25 6.67 7.45
C ASP A 29 16.09 5.80 7.99
N SER A 30 14.87 5.91 7.43
CA SER A 30 13.73 5.02 7.77
C SER A 30 13.91 3.60 7.23
N GLY A 31 14.74 3.42 6.21
CA GLY A 31 14.89 2.15 5.50
C GLY A 31 13.77 1.83 4.51
N ASP A 32 12.87 2.78 4.24
CA ASP A 32 11.80 2.62 3.25
C ASP A 32 12.33 2.60 1.83
N VAL A 33 13.42 3.32 1.60
CA VAL A 33 14.12 3.43 0.31
C VAL A 33 15.30 2.45 0.28
N VAL A 34 15.47 1.75 -0.82
CA VAL A 34 16.60 0.85 -1.02
C VAL A 34 17.73 1.60 -1.71
N VAL A 35 18.88 1.66 -1.04
CA VAL A 35 20.10 2.32 -1.55
C VAL A 35 21.24 1.32 -1.72
N ALA A 36 22.10 1.57 -2.69
CA ALA A 36 23.28 0.75 -2.96
C ALA A 36 24.33 0.91 -1.84
N GLU A 37 24.72 -0.17 -1.21
CA GLU A 37 25.80 -0.15 -0.20
C GLU A 37 27.18 0.08 -0.81
N LYS A 38 27.38 -0.36 -2.06
CA LYS A 38 28.62 -0.21 -2.82
C LYS A 38 28.35 0.20 -4.26
N ALA A 39 29.30 0.89 -4.85
CA ALA A 39 29.27 1.22 -6.26
C ALA A 39 29.39 -0.04 -7.13
N GLY A 40 28.69 -0.06 -8.24
CA GLY A 40 28.68 -1.18 -9.15
C GLY A 40 27.75 -0.99 -10.35
N VAL A 41 27.57 -2.07 -11.09
CA VAL A 41 26.65 -2.13 -12.25
C VAL A 41 25.53 -3.09 -11.94
N ILE A 42 24.31 -2.71 -12.29
CA ILE A 42 23.12 -3.54 -12.13
C ILE A 42 23.13 -4.62 -13.19
N THR A 43 23.11 -5.88 -12.74
CA THR A 43 23.19 -7.05 -13.65
C THR A 43 21.84 -7.71 -13.86
N GLU A 44 20.93 -7.59 -12.89
CA GLU A 44 19.61 -8.22 -12.96
C GLU A 44 18.60 -7.36 -12.24
N VAL A 45 17.43 -7.17 -12.85
CA VAL A 45 16.31 -6.44 -12.28
C VAL A 45 15.05 -7.27 -12.42
N SER A 46 14.41 -7.54 -11.28
CA SER A 46 13.07 -8.09 -11.24
C SER A 46 12.18 -7.25 -10.32
N ALA A 47 10.92 -7.59 -10.20
CA ALA A 47 9.99 -6.84 -9.35
C ALA A 47 10.33 -6.94 -7.85
N ASP A 48 10.95 -8.03 -7.43
CA ASP A 48 11.23 -8.41 -6.05
C ASP A 48 12.74 -8.51 -5.71
N LEU A 49 13.61 -8.46 -6.74
CA LEU A 49 15.04 -8.60 -6.58
C LEU A 49 15.79 -7.67 -7.52
N VAL A 50 16.85 -7.04 -7.02
CA VAL A 50 17.83 -6.30 -7.83
C VAL A 50 19.22 -6.80 -7.47
N THR A 51 20.00 -7.21 -8.47
CA THR A 51 21.37 -7.69 -8.28
C THR A 51 22.37 -6.68 -8.82
N VAL A 52 23.33 -6.31 -7.97
CA VAL A 52 24.40 -5.35 -8.30
C VAL A 52 25.75 -6.07 -8.26
N ALA A 53 26.49 -6.01 -9.35
CA ALA A 53 27.89 -6.42 -9.42
C ALA A 53 28.75 -5.25 -8.98
N GLY A 54 29.34 -5.33 -7.80
CA GLY A 54 30.22 -4.30 -7.26
C GLY A 54 31.56 -4.21 -8.00
N ASP A 55 32.12 -3.02 -8.04
CA ASP A 55 33.46 -2.77 -8.64
C ASP A 55 34.58 -3.54 -7.93
N ASP A 56 34.32 -4.01 -6.70
CA ASP A 56 35.22 -4.87 -5.93
C ASP A 56 35.11 -6.38 -6.25
N GLY A 57 34.32 -6.74 -7.27
CA GLY A 57 34.04 -8.12 -7.67
C GLY A 57 33.06 -8.86 -6.81
N THR A 58 32.42 -8.19 -5.83
CA THR A 58 31.35 -8.79 -5.01
C THR A 58 29.99 -8.60 -5.69
N THR A 59 29.15 -9.63 -5.67
CA THR A 59 27.76 -9.51 -6.13
C THR A 59 26.84 -9.36 -4.91
N ARG A 60 25.93 -8.40 -4.96
CA ARG A 60 24.94 -8.15 -3.94
C ARG A 60 23.53 -8.16 -4.50
N THR A 61 22.63 -8.83 -3.79
CA THR A 61 21.21 -8.91 -4.14
C THR A 61 20.38 -8.17 -3.10
N TYR A 62 19.58 -7.22 -3.57
CA TYR A 62 18.64 -6.45 -2.76
C TYR A 62 17.24 -6.99 -2.95
N ARG A 63 16.56 -7.31 -1.86
CA ARG A 63 15.16 -7.72 -1.88
C ARG A 63 14.26 -6.50 -1.82
N ILE A 64 13.24 -6.51 -2.65
CA ILE A 64 12.23 -5.45 -2.78
C ILE A 64 10.92 -5.94 -2.16
N ASN A 65 10.38 -5.19 -1.21
CA ASN A 65 9.13 -5.53 -0.55
C ASN A 65 7.94 -5.17 -1.46
N LYS A 66 7.09 -6.16 -1.72
CA LYS A 66 5.92 -6.00 -2.59
C LYS A 66 4.64 -6.23 -1.81
N PHE A 67 3.73 -5.24 -1.83
CA PHE A 67 2.37 -5.32 -1.34
C PHE A 67 2.21 -5.94 0.06
N ASN A 68 3.12 -5.65 0.97
CA ASN A 68 3.02 -6.09 2.36
C ASN A 68 2.00 -5.22 3.11
N ARG A 69 1.24 -5.85 4.00
CA ARG A 69 0.34 -5.13 4.88
C ARG A 69 1.11 -4.50 6.04
N SER A 70 0.89 -3.20 6.27
CA SER A 70 1.36 -2.52 7.49
C SER A 70 0.40 -2.78 8.67
N ASN A 71 0.83 -2.46 9.89
CA ASN A 71 -0.03 -2.55 11.09
C ASN A 71 -1.30 -1.68 10.99
N GLN A 72 -1.27 -0.65 10.16
CA GLN A 72 -2.41 0.25 9.92
C GLN A 72 -3.28 -0.18 8.72
N GLY A 73 -3.01 -1.35 8.14
CA GLY A 73 -3.73 -1.83 6.97
C GLY A 73 -3.34 -1.17 5.64
N ASN A 74 -2.32 -0.33 5.63
CA ASN A 74 -1.81 0.29 4.41
C ASN A 74 -0.93 -0.68 3.62
N SER A 75 -0.88 -0.51 2.31
CA SER A 75 0.01 -1.27 1.44
C SER A 75 1.43 -0.73 1.51
N TYR A 76 2.36 -1.57 1.91
CA TYR A 76 3.80 -1.32 1.88
C TYR A 76 4.38 -1.93 0.61
N ASN A 77 4.67 -1.11 -0.38
CA ASN A 77 5.14 -1.54 -1.69
C ASN A 77 6.33 -0.71 -2.13
N GLN A 78 7.46 -1.37 -2.40
CA GLN A 78 8.64 -0.73 -2.97
C GLN A 78 8.63 -0.85 -4.50
N ARG A 79 9.13 0.16 -5.19
CA ARG A 79 9.19 0.25 -6.64
C ARG A 79 10.63 0.45 -7.10
N VAL A 80 11.14 -0.48 -7.89
CA VAL A 80 12.45 -0.37 -8.53
C VAL A 80 12.45 0.80 -9.52
N ILE A 81 13.49 1.63 -9.48
CA ILE A 81 13.64 2.81 -10.35
C ILE A 81 14.83 2.70 -11.30
N VAL A 82 15.63 1.65 -11.16
CA VAL A 82 16.84 1.40 -11.96
C VAL A 82 16.59 0.32 -13.02
N SER A 83 17.40 0.31 -14.05
CA SER A 83 17.36 -0.66 -15.14
C SER A 83 18.64 -1.50 -15.20
N GLU A 84 18.57 -2.66 -15.87
CA GLU A 84 19.77 -3.48 -16.13
C GLU A 84 20.80 -2.69 -16.94
N GLY A 85 22.05 -2.79 -16.51
CA GLY A 85 23.16 -2.07 -17.11
C GLY A 85 23.41 -0.67 -16.51
N ASP A 86 22.52 -0.16 -15.67
CA ASP A 86 22.74 1.11 -15.00
C ASP A 86 23.89 1.02 -14.00
N ARG A 87 24.66 2.10 -13.91
CA ARG A 87 25.70 2.24 -12.90
C ARG A 87 25.16 2.96 -11.69
N VAL A 88 25.34 2.37 -10.51
CA VAL A 88 25.01 2.96 -9.22
C VAL A 88 26.26 3.26 -8.42
N GLU A 89 26.27 4.38 -7.72
CA GLU A 89 27.30 4.75 -6.76
C GLU A 89 26.91 4.29 -5.35
N THR A 90 27.86 4.31 -4.43
CA THR A 90 27.58 4.04 -3.02
C THR A 90 26.58 5.06 -2.47
N GLY A 91 25.49 4.59 -1.89
CA GLY A 91 24.35 5.43 -1.46
C GLY A 91 23.41 5.81 -2.61
N GLY A 92 23.65 5.34 -3.84
CA GLY A 92 22.75 5.55 -4.98
C GLY A 92 21.41 4.84 -4.78
N LEU A 93 20.36 5.42 -5.29
CA LEU A 93 18.99 4.92 -5.15
C LEU A 93 18.75 3.73 -6.08
N ILE A 94 18.20 2.64 -5.55
CA ILE A 94 17.80 1.43 -6.29
C ILE A 94 16.30 1.32 -6.40
N ALA A 95 15.59 1.54 -5.30
CA ALA A 95 14.13 1.47 -5.28
C ALA A 95 13.54 2.49 -4.30
N ASP A 96 12.44 3.10 -4.73
CA ASP A 96 11.58 3.91 -3.87
C ASP A 96 10.70 3.04 -2.98
N GLY A 97 10.39 3.53 -1.79
CA GLY A 97 9.46 2.92 -0.86
C GLY A 97 8.06 3.49 -0.93
N PRO A 98 7.18 3.09 -0.01
CA PRO A 98 5.88 3.72 0.16
C PRO A 98 6.06 5.18 0.59
N ALA A 99 5.20 6.06 0.08
CA ALA A 99 5.25 7.49 0.36
C ALA A 99 6.64 8.13 0.11
N THR A 100 7.34 7.68 -0.92
CA THR A 100 8.60 8.26 -1.41
C THR A 100 8.56 8.47 -2.92
N ASP A 101 9.32 9.43 -3.41
CA ASP A 101 9.48 9.74 -4.83
C ASP A 101 10.91 10.25 -5.07
N GLY A 102 11.68 9.51 -5.90
CA GLY A 102 13.07 9.83 -6.19
C GLY A 102 13.99 9.82 -4.95
N GLY A 103 13.70 8.99 -3.94
CA GLY A 103 14.44 8.92 -2.69
C GLY A 103 14.08 10.00 -1.67
N GLU A 104 13.10 10.84 -1.95
CA GLU A 104 12.60 11.85 -1.03
C GLU A 104 11.24 11.44 -0.44
N MET A 105 10.98 11.87 0.78
CA MET A 105 9.69 11.65 1.45
C MET A 105 8.59 12.41 0.69
N ALA A 106 7.59 11.67 0.20
CA ALA A 106 6.48 12.14 -0.59
C ALA A 106 5.17 11.66 0.06
N LEU A 107 4.60 12.47 0.95
CA LEU A 107 3.42 12.10 1.76
C LEU A 107 2.09 12.35 1.05
N GLY A 108 2.11 12.79 -0.19
CA GLY A 108 0.90 13.10 -0.94
C GLY A 108 1.18 13.54 -2.36
N ARG A 109 0.37 14.49 -2.85
CA ARG A 109 0.46 15.08 -4.18
C ARG A 109 0.47 16.60 -4.10
N ASN A 110 1.13 17.25 -5.04
CA ASN A 110 1.04 18.70 -5.21
C ASN A 110 -0.23 19.05 -5.98
N LEU A 111 -1.16 19.75 -5.32
CA LEU A 111 -2.46 20.11 -5.89
C LEU A 111 -2.57 21.62 -6.06
N LEU A 112 -3.19 22.06 -7.15
CA LEU A 112 -3.58 23.45 -7.30
C LEU A 112 -4.81 23.72 -6.44
N VAL A 113 -4.71 24.68 -5.51
CA VAL A 113 -5.75 25.02 -4.55
C VAL A 113 -6.20 26.48 -4.77
N ALA A 114 -7.50 26.71 -4.72
CA ALA A 114 -8.09 28.05 -4.67
C ALA A 114 -8.70 28.30 -3.29
N PHE A 115 -8.31 29.36 -2.62
CA PHE A 115 -8.87 29.81 -1.35
C PHE A 115 -9.97 30.84 -1.62
N MET A 116 -11.21 30.38 -1.72
CA MET A 116 -12.36 31.23 -1.99
C MET A 116 -13.65 30.59 -1.50
N PRO A 117 -14.70 31.37 -1.18
CA PRO A 117 -16.04 30.82 -0.96
C PRO A 117 -16.57 30.20 -2.27
N TRP A 118 -17.22 29.04 -2.17
CA TRP A 118 -17.84 28.34 -3.31
C TRP A 118 -19.30 28.04 -3.01
N GLU A 119 -20.16 29.05 -3.20
CA GLU A 119 -21.62 28.95 -3.03
C GLU A 119 -22.08 28.30 -1.70
N GLY A 120 -21.27 28.44 -0.66
CA GLY A 120 -21.53 27.83 0.66
C GLY A 120 -21.18 26.35 0.79
N HIS A 121 -20.79 25.67 -0.30
CA HIS A 121 -20.46 24.23 -0.26
C HIS A 121 -19.15 23.91 0.46
N ASN A 122 -18.32 24.90 0.69
CA ASN A 122 -17.07 24.79 1.46
C ASN A 122 -17.14 25.55 2.80
N TYR A 123 -18.37 25.64 3.39
CA TYR A 123 -18.56 26.28 4.69
C TYR A 123 -17.89 25.49 5.81
N GLU A 124 -17.25 26.17 6.76
CA GLU A 124 -16.45 25.65 7.87
C GLU A 124 -15.25 24.82 7.37
N ASP A 125 -15.26 23.50 7.59
CA ASP A 125 -14.17 22.55 7.28
C ASP A 125 -14.40 21.75 6.00
N ALA A 126 -15.48 22.04 5.26
CA ALA A 126 -15.78 21.37 4.01
C ALA A 126 -14.81 21.79 2.90
N ILE A 127 -14.34 20.82 2.11
CA ILE A 127 -13.43 21.01 0.98
C ILE A 127 -14.08 20.47 -0.29
N ILE A 128 -14.09 21.27 -1.36
CA ILE A 128 -14.56 20.84 -2.66
C ILE A 128 -13.38 20.30 -3.46
N LEU A 129 -13.51 19.10 -3.98
CA LEU A 129 -12.53 18.46 -4.85
C LEU A 129 -13.00 18.40 -6.29
N SER A 130 -12.06 18.55 -7.22
CA SER A 130 -12.33 18.32 -8.64
C SER A 130 -12.53 16.83 -8.91
N GLN A 131 -13.53 16.48 -9.73
CA GLN A 131 -13.77 15.10 -10.18
C GLN A 131 -12.55 14.50 -10.90
N ARG A 132 -11.72 15.33 -11.52
CA ARG A 132 -10.47 14.88 -12.15
C ARG A 132 -9.54 14.15 -11.20
N LEU A 133 -9.50 14.50 -9.91
CA LEU A 133 -8.67 13.81 -8.92
C LEU A 133 -9.06 12.34 -8.74
N VAL A 134 -10.36 12.06 -8.91
CA VAL A 134 -10.88 10.67 -8.87
C VAL A 134 -10.65 9.98 -10.23
N GLN A 135 -10.91 10.66 -11.34
CA GLN A 135 -10.73 10.08 -12.68
C GLN A 135 -9.28 9.73 -13.01
N ASP A 136 -8.33 10.52 -12.54
CA ASP A 136 -6.90 10.35 -12.80
C ASP A 136 -6.19 9.55 -11.67
N ASP A 137 -6.94 8.98 -10.73
CA ASP A 137 -6.41 8.23 -9.56
C ASP A 137 -5.31 8.98 -8.77
N VAL A 138 -5.46 10.31 -8.67
CA VAL A 138 -4.40 11.18 -8.12
C VAL A 138 -4.13 10.90 -6.64
N LEU A 139 -5.19 10.62 -5.86
CA LEU A 139 -5.14 10.38 -4.42
C LEU A 139 -5.49 8.93 -4.05
N SER A 140 -5.41 8.01 -5.00
CA SER A 140 -5.71 6.59 -4.78
C SER A 140 -4.70 5.93 -3.86
N SER A 141 -5.18 5.12 -2.95
CA SER A 141 -4.39 4.33 -2.00
C SER A 141 -4.90 2.89 -1.97
N ILE A 142 -4.02 1.97 -1.55
CA ILE A 142 -4.33 0.56 -1.40
C ILE A 142 -4.39 0.23 0.09
N HIS A 143 -5.50 -0.35 0.53
CA HIS A 143 -5.67 -0.85 1.89
C HIS A 143 -5.77 -2.37 1.85
N ILE A 144 -5.04 -3.04 2.73
CA ILE A 144 -5.02 -4.50 2.83
C ILE A 144 -5.65 -4.86 4.17
N GLU A 145 -6.79 -5.51 4.12
CA GLU A 145 -7.47 -6.06 5.28
C GLU A 145 -7.16 -7.55 5.40
N GLU A 146 -6.97 -8.01 6.62
CA GLU A 146 -6.72 -9.42 6.91
C GLU A 146 -7.80 -9.89 7.87
N HIS A 147 -8.56 -10.87 7.42
CA HIS A 147 -9.61 -11.49 8.21
C HIS A 147 -9.22 -12.93 8.51
N GLU A 148 -9.18 -13.30 9.78
CA GLU A 148 -8.85 -14.64 10.25
C GLU A 148 -10.05 -15.24 10.99
N VAL A 149 -10.47 -16.41 10.56
CA VAL A 149 -11.59 -17.13 11.16
C VAL A 149 -11.20 -18.58 11.39
N ASP A 150 -11.35 -19.05 12.61
CA ASP A 150 -11.08 -20.42 13.01
C ASP A 150 -12.37 -21.21 13.16
N ALA A 151 -12.48 -22.35 12.47
CA ALA A 151 -13.53 -23.34 12.74
C ALA A 151 -13.17 -24.16 13.97
N ARG A 152 -14.02 -24.16 15.00
CA ARG A 152 -13.76 -24.80 16.29
C ARG A 152 -14.73 -25.95 16.56
N ASP A 153 -14.29 -26.90 17.38
CA ASP A 153 -15.17 -27.93 17.91
C ASP A 153 -16.02 -27.36 19.07
N THR A 154 -17.33 -27.34 18.90
CA THR A 154 -18.27 -26.89 19.93
C THR A 154 -19.02 -28.08 20.54
N LYS A 155 -19.68 -27.86 21.69
CA LYS A 155 -20.54 -28.88 22.34
C LYS A 155 -21.76 -29.29 21.48
N LEU A 156 -22.11 -28.48 20.49
CA LEU A 156 -23.23 -28.73 19.55
C LEU A 156 -22.77 -29.40 18.25
N GLY A 157 -21.47 -29.55 18.07
CA GLY A 157 -20.84 -30.10 16.88
C GLY A 157 -19.67 -29.24 16.38
N PRO A 158 -18.89 -29.70 15.42
CA PRO A 158 -17.84 -28.90 14.82
C PRO A 158 -18.41 -27.76 14.00
N GLU A 159 -17.78 -26.60 14.07
CA GLU A 159 -18.05 -25.49 13.16
C GLU A 159 -17.53 -25.83 11.77
N GLU A 160 -18.19 -25.36 10.74
CA GLU A 160 -17.89 -25.67 9.36
C GLU A 160 -17.90 -24.39 8.52
N ILE A 161 -16.91 -24.22 7.65
CA ILE A 161 -16.87 -23.11 6.69
C ILE A 161 -17.74 -23.53 5.51
N THR A 162 -18.92 -22.95 5.40
CA THR A 162 -19.92 -23.34 4.41
C THR A 162 -20.80 -22.16 3.99
N ARG A 163 -21.35 -22.25 2.79
CA ARG A 163 -22.38 -21.33 2.29
C ARG A 163 -23.81 -21.73 2.75
N ASP A 164 -23.97 -22.96 3.18
CA ASP A 164 -25.27 -23.48 3.67
C ASP A 164 -25.52 -23.00 5.12
N ILE A 165 -25.98 -21.78 5.24
CA ILE A 165 -26.25 -21.11 6.51
C ILE A 165 -27.76 -21.02 6.72
N PRO A 166 -28.33 -21.69 7.76
CA PRO A 166 -29.75 -21.63 8.02
C PRO A 166 -30.18 -20.21 8.41
N ASN A 167 -31.37 -19.80 7.95
CA ASN A 167 -32.01 -18.50 8.21
C ASN A 167 -31.32 -17.27 7.57
N VAL A 168 -30.46 -17.47 6.59
CA VAL A 168 -29.86 -16.40 5.77
C VAL A 168 -30.46 -16.47 4.37
N SER A 169 -30.87 -15.33 3.81
CA SER A 169 -31.41 -15.28 2.44
C SER A 169 -30.33 -15.43 1.40
N GLU A 170 -30.69 -15.97 0.21
CA GLU A 170 -29.74 -16.08 -0.91
C GLU A 170 -29.15 -14.74 -1.35
N GLU A 171 -29.88 -13.64 -1.20
CA GLU A 171 -29.40 -12.29 -1.49
C GLU A 171 -28.22 -11.89 -0.59
N MET A 172 -28.24 -12.28 0.69
CA MET A 172 -27.15 -12.04 1.63
C MET A 172 -25.92 -12.93 1.38
N LEU A 173 -26.09 -14.02 0.62
CA LEU A 173 -25.02 -14.95 0.27
C LEU A 173 -24.45 -14.68 -1.13
N ALA A 174 -24.91 -13.63 -1.82
CA ALA A 174 -24.49 -13.31 -3.18
C ALA A 174 -22.98 -13.07 -3.30
N ASP A 175 -22.39 -12.48 -2.26
CA ASP A 175 -20.97 -12.13 -2.21
C ASP A 175 -20.07 -13.25 -1.64
N LEU A 176 -20.62 -14.44 -1.41
CA LEU A 176 -19.88 -15.61 -0.95
C LEU A 176 -19.62 -16.60 -2.09
N ASP A 177 -18.41 -17.18 -2.13
CA ASP A 177 -18.10 -18.33 -3.00
C ASP A 177 -18.73 -19.62 -2.48
N GLU A 178 -18.53 -20.74 -3.20
CA GLU A 178 -19.06 -22.06 -2.84
C GLU A 178 -18.54 -22.58 -1.48
N ARG A 179 -17.46 -22.02 -0.96
CA ARG A 179 -16.85 -22.41 0.33
C ARG A 179 -17.24 -21.47 1.49
N GLY A 180 -18.06 -20.46 1.23
CA GLY A 180 -18.42 -19.45 2.23
C GLY A 180 -17.37 -18.35 2.39
N ILE A 181 -16.57 -18.07 1.38
CA ILE A 181 -15.58 -17.00 1.36
C ILE A 181 -16.20 -15.77 0.70
N ILE A 182 -16.06 -14.60 1.31
CA ILE A 182 -16.52 -13.35 0.72
C ILE A 182 -15.68 -13.03 -0.51
N LEU A 183 -16.36 -12.84 -1.65
CA LEU A 183 -15.78 -12.36 -2.89
C LEU A 183 -16.16 -10.89 -3.05
N ASP A 184 -15.33 -10.00 -2.55
CA ASP A 184 -15.37 -8.60 -2.95
C ASP A 184 -14.21 -8.33 -3.91
N GLU A 185 -14.33 -7.36 -4.80
CA GLU A 185 -13.25 -7.01 -5.75
C GLU A 185 -11.98 -6.64 -4.98
N GLY A 186 -11.08 -7.64 -4.82
CA GLY A 186 -9.81 -7.51 -4.12
C GLY A 186 -9.76 -7.98 -2.66
N THR A 187 -10.88 -8.43 -2.09
CA THR A 187 -10.92 -8.94 -0.70
C THR A 187 -11.43 -10.37 -0.66
N SER A 188 -10.72 -11.27 -0.02
CA SER A 188 -11.24 -12.60 0.33
C SER A 188 -11.33 -12.73 1.85
N CYS A 189 -12.50 -13.05 2.36
CA CYS A 189 -12.76 -13.27 3.78
C CYS A 189 -13.42 -14.64 3.97
N VAL A 190 -12.97 -15.38 4.96
CA VAL A 190 -13.54 -16.67 5.34
C VAL A 190 -14.51 -16.45 6.50
N LEU A 191 -15.80 -16.78 6.31
CA LEU A 191 -16.81 -16.73 7.38
C LEU A 191 -17.13 -18.16 7.85
N SER A 192 -17.11 -18.35 9.16
CA SER A 192 -17.67 -19.55 9.78
C SER A 192 -19.20 -19.43 9.91
N ALA A 193 -19.90 -20.56 9.87
CA ALA A 193 -21.34 -20.59 10.10
C ALA A 193 -21.77 -19.95 11.43
N HIS A 194 -20.88 -19.90 12.41
CA HIS A 194 -21.14 -19.32 13.72
C HIS A 194 -21.13 -17.77 13.72
N GLU A 195 -20.27 -17.17 12.91
CA GLU A 195 -20.17 -15.70 12.81
C GLU A 195 -21.30 -15.06 11.99
N ALA A 196 -21.83 -15.77 11.01
CA ALA A 196 -22.97 -15.30 10.23
C ALA A 196 -24.23 -15.04 11.08
N TYR A 197 -24.35 -15.63 12.28
CA TYR A 197 -25.42 -15.37 13.22
C TYR A 197 -25.29 -14.05 13.99
N PHE A 198 -24.12 -13.42 14.00
CA PHE A 198 -23.86 -12.19 14.76
C PHE A 198 -24.02 -10.90 13.93
N PHE A 199 -24.14 -11.00 12.61
CA PHE A 199 -24.34 -9.85 11.70
C PHE A 199 -25.78 -9.69 11.20
N GLY A 200 -26.72 -10.36 11.82
CA GLY A 200 -28.14 -10.24 11.53
C GLY A 200 -28.86 -9.20 12.39
#